data_1f2f56580cd8c2d1f5c241ed676072a8
#
_entry.id   1f2f56580cd8c2d1f5c241ed676072a8
#
_cell.length_a   1.000
_cell.length_b   1.000
_cell.length_c   1.000
_cell.angle_alpha   90.00
_cell.angle_beta   90.00
_cell.angle_gamma   90.00
#
_symmetry.space_group_name_H-M   'P 1'
#
loop_
_entity.id
_entity.type
_entity.pdbx_description
1 polymer ?
#
loop_
_entity_poly.entity_id
_entity_poly.type
_entity_poly.pdbx_seq_one_letter_code
_entity_poly.pdbx_strand_id
1 'polypeptide(L)'
;MSRLDIMTPSHAQTVIDGLYRDVERRIAASPPGLCPVDLAKSFLDLCHAQTCGKCVPCRIGLGQLSELMEQVLEGEATMETISIIERVARVIVNSADCAIGRDAARLVLDGVQGFRDDYEEHILRHRCLGGMREPVPCVALCPAGVDIPGYLVLIKYGRYADAVRLIRKDNPFPSACAYICEHPCEARCRRNMIDDAVNIRGLKRYAVDNAGYVPQPGCAEPTGKKVAVIGGGPGGISAAYYLALMGHAVTIFESKKKLGGMLRYGIPSYRLPREILDKEIAELMSVGITVKTETHVGENPSIIDLKKDFDAVYIAIGAQTDKKIGIEGEDAKGVVSAVEMLRGIGDDEMPDFKGKDIIVIGGGNVAMDVAR
;
A
#
# COMPACT_ATOMS: atom_id res chain seq x y z
N MET A 1 -50.44 25.32 32.29
CA MET A 1 -50.24 25.34 30.83
C MET A 1 -48.76 25.02 30.61
N SER A 2 -48.48 23.85 30.15
CA SER A 2 -47.12 23.44 29.77
C SER A 2 -46.73 24.23 28.51
N ARG A 3 -45.72 25.10 28.63
CA ARG A 3 -45.05 25.65 27.43
C ARG A 3 -44.25 24.51 26.85
N LEU A 4 -44.68 24.05 25.68
CA LEU A 4 -43.84 23.22 24.81
C LEU A 4 -42.64 24.08 24.40
N ASP A 5 -41.47 23.81 24.94
CA ASP A 5 -40.20 24.33 24.46
C ASP A 5 -39.93 23.68 23.09
N ILE A 6 -40.44 24.33 22.04
CA ILE A 6 -40.03 23.99 20.67
C ILE A 6 -38.62 24.55 20.50
N MET A 7 -37.62 23.71 20.65
CA MET A 7 -36.21 24.03 20.36
C MET A 7 -36.04 24.15 18.84
N THR A 8 -36.40 25.28 18.28
CA THR A 8 -35.97 25.62 16.90
C THR A 8 -34.49 26.00 16.95
N PRO A 9 -33.64 25.37 16.14
CA PRO A 9 -32.22 25.75 16.09
C PRO A 9 -32.13 27.24 15.71
N SER A 10 -31.21 27.98 16.36
CA SER A 10 -30.95 29.37 16.01
C SER A 10 -30.40 29.44 14.57
N HIS A 11 -30.56 30.57 13.91
CA HIS A 11 -30.00 30.82 12.57
C HIS A 11 -28.49 30.50 12.56
N ALA A 12 -27.76 30.90 13.60
CA ALA A 12 -26.34 30.58 13.75
C ALA A 12 -26.07 29.07 13.83
N GLN A 13 -26.91 28.28 14.50
CA GLN A 13 -26.79 26.83 14.55
C GLN A 13 -27.04 26.19 13.18
N THR A 14 -28.04 26.64 12.47
CA THR A 14 -28.32 26.13 11.11
C THR A 14 -27.19 26.42 10.13
N VAL A 15 -26.55 27.58 10.23
CA VAL A 15 -25.37 27.94 9.42
C VAL A 15 -24.20 27.01 9.75
N ILE A 16 -23.87 26.83 11.03
CA ILE A 16 -22.77 25.98 11.48
C ILE A 16 -22.98 24.51 11.07
N ASP A 17 -24.18 23.99 11.23
CA ASP A 17 -24.51 22.61 10.81
C ASP A 17 -24.37 22.43 9.29
N GLY A 18 -24.61 23.49 8.53
CA GLY A 18 -24.35 23.54 7.08
C GLY A 18 -22.85 23.46 6.76
N LEU A 19 -22.05 24.29 7.43
CA LEU A 19 -20.60 24.34 7.24
C LEU A 19 -19.92 23.02 7.65
N TYR A 20 -20.34 22.38 8.73
CA TYR A 20 -19.84 21.06 9.11
C TYR A 20 -20.14 20.00 8.04
N ARG A 21 -21.34 19.97 7.50
CA ARG A 21 -21.68 19.05 6.40
C ARG A 21 -20.84 19.30 5.14
N ASP A 22 -20.53 20.54 4.84
CA ASP A 22 -19.67 20.87 3.70
C ASP A 22 -18.22 20.46 3.95
N VAL A 23 -17.71 20.60 5.17
CA VAL A 23 -16.40 20.09 5.58
C VAL A 23 -16.35 18.57 5.51
N GLU A 24 -17.36 17.85 6.03
CA GLU A 24 -17.46 16.38 5.95
C GLU A 24 -17.47 15.89 4.49
N ARG A 25 -18.22 16.56 3.60
CA ARG A 25 -18.23 16.27 2.16
C ARG A 25 -16.86 16.51 1.53
N ARG A 26 -16.17 17.58 1.93
CA ARG A 26 -14.84 17.92 1.44
C ARG A 26 -13.81 16.88 1.90
N ILE A 27 -13.87 16.45 3.15
CA ILE A 27 -13.01 15.37 3.68
C ILE A 27 -13.27 14.07 2.92
N ALA A 28 -14.53 13.68 2.71
CA ALA A 28 -14.89 12.47 2.00
C ALA A 28 -14.48 12.48 0.52
N ALA A 29 -14.52 13.66 -0.13
CA ALA A 29 -14.17 13.84 -1.54
C ALA A 29 -12.67 14.10 -1.77
N SER A 30 -11.92 14.45 -0.73
CA SER A 30 -10.50 14.78 -0.84
C SER A 30 -9.63 13.53 -0.91
N PRO A 31 -8.53 13.57 -1.67
CA PRO A 31 -7.54 12.50 -1.62
C PRO A 31 -6.93 12.42 -0.21
N PRO A 32 -6.42 11.24 0.18
CA PRO A 32 -5.68 11.08 1.43
C PRO A 32 -4.59 12.15 1.60
N GLY A 33 -4.40 12.65 2.81
CA GLY A 33 -3.36 13.64 3.13
C GLY A 33 -3.83 15.07 3.31
N LEU A 34 -5.06 15.26 3.78
CA LEU A 34 -5.48 16.59 4.24
C LEU A 34 -4.61 17.05 5.41
N CYS A 35 -4.11 18.28 5.30
CA CYS A 35 -3.42 18.94 6.40
C CYS A 35 -4.45 19.35 7.47
N PRO A 36 -4.35 18.89 8.72
CA PRO A 36 -5.28 19.27 9.78
C PRO A 36 -5.22 20.75 10.12
N VAL A 37 -4.05 21.38 9.96
CA VAL A 37 -3.86 22.83 10.17
C VAL A 37 -4.62 23.64 9.12
N ASP A 38 -4.47 23.27 7.82
CA ASP A 38 -5.18 23.91 6.71
C ASP A 38 -6.70 23.69 6.80
N LEU A 39 -7.12 22.49 7.20
CA LEU A 39 -8.54 22.18 7.39
C LEU A 39 -9.17 23.06 8.48
N ALA A 40 -8.48 23.18 9.63
CA ALA A 40 -8.96 24.01 10.74
C ALA A 40 -9.00 25.48 10.34
N LYS A 41 -7.98 25.98 9.63
CA LYS A 41 -7.96 27.35 9.10
C LYS A 41 -9.08 27.59 8.07
N SER A 42 -9.25 26.70 7.11
CA SER A 42 -10.30 26.84 6.09
C SER A 42 -11.70 26.92 6.72
N PHE A 43 -11.97 26.11 7.74
CA PHE A 43 -13.25 26.15 8.45
C PHE A 43 -13.40 27.46 9.26
N LEU A 44 -12.33 27.90 9.91
CA LEU A 44 -12.29 29.18 10.63
C LEU A 44 -12.64 30.35 9.70
N ASP A 45 -12.06 30.40 8.51
CA ASP A 45 -12.28 31.45 7.52
C ASP A 45 -13.72 31.44 6.99
N LEU A 46 -14.26 30.24 6.71
CA LEU A 46 -15.66 30.07 6.33
C LEU A 46 -16.63 30.60 7.41
N CYS A 47 -16.34 30.28 8.68
CA CYS A 47 -17.11 30.78 9.81
C CYS A 47 -16.95 32.29 9.97
N HIS A 48 -15.74 32.84 9.83
CA HIS A 48 -15.46 34.28 9.92
C HIS A 48 -16.24 35.05 8.88
N ALA A 49 -16.31 34.55 7.65
CA ALA A 49 -17.12 35.17 6.57
C ALA A 49 -18.64 35.20 6.86
N GLN A 50 -19.14 34.32 7.75
CA GLN A 50 -20.55 34.24 8.14
C GLN A 50 -20.85 35.00 9.44
N THR A 51 -19.88 35.72 10.03
CA THR A 51 -20.11 36.46 11.27
C THR A 51 -21.00 37.68 11.08
N CYS A 52 -21.85 37.95 12.04
CA CYS A 52 -22.68 39.17 12.04
C CYS A 52 -21.91 40.44 12.51
N GLY A 53 -20.65 40.29 12.98
CA GLY A 53 -19.80 41.38 13.46
C GLY A 53 -20.21 41.99 14.81
N LYS A 54 -21.26 41.49 15.48
CA LYS A 54 -21.82 42.04 16.70
C LYS A 54 -20.91 41.93 17.90
N CYS A 55 -20.41 40.76 18.20
CA CYS A 55 -19.54 40.51 19.35
C CYS A 55 -18.05 40.65 19.03
N VAL A 56 -17.26 41.11 20.02
CA VAL A 56 -15.82 41.34 19.89
C VAL A 56 -15.05 40.03 19.58
N PRO A 57 -15.37 38.90 20.19
CA PRO A 57 -14.70 37.64 19.89
C PRO A 57 -14.76 37.23 18.41
N CYS A 58 -15.90 37.43 17.75
CA CYS A 58 -16.01 37.18 16.32
C CYS A 58 -15.31 38.25 15.50
N ARG A 59 -15.62 39.53 15.76
CA ARG A 59 -15.19 40.68 14.94
C ARG A 59 -13.67 40.85 14.92
N ILE A 60 -12.98 40.60 16.04
CA ILE A 60 -11.52 40.75 16.17
C ILE A 60 -10.84 39.43 16.37
N GLY A 61 -11.36 38.58 17.26
CA GLY A 61 -10.68 37.38 17.68
C GLY A 61 -10.53 36.31 16.59
N LEU A 62 -11.57 36.11 15.75
CA LEU A 62 -11.45 35.15 14.63
C LEU A 62 -10.45 35.60 13.58
N GLY A 63 -10.37 36.92 13.30
CA GLY A 63 -9.35 37.48 12.40
C GLY A 63 -7.95 37.29 12.89
N GLN A 64 -7.69 37.57 14.18
CA GLN A 64 -6.39 37.30 14.82
C GLN A 64 -6.04 35.81 14.83
N LEU A 65 -7.02 34.95 15.10
CA LEU A 65 -6.82 33.51 15.10
C LEU A 65 -6.48 33.00 13.68
N SER A 66 -7.16 33.53 12.64
CA SER A 66 -6.87 33.20 11.24
C SER A 66 -5.45 33.61 10.83
N GLU A 67 -5.01 34.79 11.26
CA GLU A 67 -3.65 35.32 10.98
C GLU A 67 -2.56 34.47 11.65
N LEU A 68 -2.78 34.05 12.90
CA LEU A 68 -1.87 33.13 13.59
C LEU A 68 -1.81 31.74 12.92
N MET A 69 -2.93 31.23 12.43
CA MET A 69 -2.99 29.97 11.68
C MET A 69 -2.27 30.07 10.33
N GLU A 70 -2.37 31.23 9.65
CA GLU A 70 -1.62 31.51 8.42
C GLU A 70 -0.14 31.46 8.67
N GLN A 71 0.37 32.12 9.72
CA GLN A 71 1.78 32.09 10.09
C GLN A 71 2.30 30.66 10.33
N VAL A 72 1.47 29.78 10.89
CA VAL A 72 1.82 28.36 11.06
C VAL A 72 1.95 27.67 9.68
N LEU A 73 1.03 27.90 8.76
CA LEU A 73 1.05 27.29 7.43
C LEU A 73 2.20 27.80 6.56
N GLU A 74 2.56 29.06 6.68
CA GLU A 74 3.67 29.68 5.97
C GLU A 74 5.04 29.39 6.60
N GLY A 75 5.06 28.80 7.81
CA GLY A 75 6.28 28.49 8.55
C GLY A 75 6.94 29.69 9.19
N GLU A 76 6.22 30.81 9.33
CA GLU A 76 6.70 32.05 9.98
C GLU A 76 6.43 32.07 11.49
N ALA A 77 5.62 31.13 11.98
CA ALA A 77 5.29 30.99 13.39
C ALA A 77 6.44 30.46 14.24
N THR A 78 6.36 30.71 15.54
CA THR A 78 7.26 30.12 16.55
C THR A 78 6.52 29.11 17.42
N MET A 79 7.23 28.33 18.22
CA MET A 79 6.60 27.40 19.18
C MET A 79 5.71 28.13 20.20
N GLU A 80 5.99 29.40 20.52
CA GLU A 80 5.15 30.23 21.38
C GLU A 80 3.81 30.55 20.69
N THR A 81 3.78 30.66 19.37
CA THR A 81 2.57 30.94 18.58
C THR A 81 1.49 29.90 18.84
N ILE A 82 1.84 28.62 19.01
CA ILE A 82 0.89 27.55 19.35
C ILE A 82 0.16 27.85 20.67
N SER A 83 0.91 28.30 21.69
CA SER A 83 0.35 28.65 22.99
C SER A 83 -0.56 29.89 22.92
N ILE A 84 -0.25 30.81 21.99
CA ILE A 84 -1.08 31.99 21.71
C ILE A 84 -2.39 31.56 21.03
N ILE A 85 -2.31 30.68 20.01
CA ILE A 85 -3.49 30.13 19.33
C ILE A 85 -4.41 29.45 20.33
N GLU A 86 -3.89 28.56 21.20
CA GLU A 86 -4.70 27.87 22.22
C GLU A 86 -5.40 28.87 23.15
N ARG A 87 -4.69 29.91 23.59
CA ARG A 87 -5.20 30.93 24.49
C ARG A 87 -6.30 31.76 23.84
N VAL A 88 -6.05 32.25 22.61
CA VAL A 88 -7.02 33.06 21.84
C VAL A 88 -8.26 32.21 21.51
N ALA A 89 -8.10 30.99 21.01
CA ALA A 89 -9.19 30.08 20.72
C ALA A 89 -10.06 29.80 21.96
N ARG A 90 -9.43 29.53 23.10
CA ARG A 90 -10.14 29.29 24.38
C ARG A 90 -10.94 30.51 24.87
N VAL A 91 -10.39 31.72 24.69
CA VAL A 91 -11.12 32.95 25.02
C VAL A 91 -12.33 33.10 24.12
N ILE A 92 -12.19 32.88 22.83
CA ILE A 92 -13.31 32.99 21.88
C ILE A 92 -14.39 31.95 22.18
N VAL A 93 -14.01 30.68 22.41
CA VAL A 93 -14.95 29.59 22.78
C VAL A 93 -15.81 29.97 23.97
N ASN A 94 -15.22 30.62 24.99
CA ASN A 94 -15.89 30.97 26.24
C ASN A 94 -16.65 32.31 26.20
N SER A 95 -16.36 33.18 25.23
CA SER A 95 -16.92 34.55 25.20
C SER A 95 -17.74 34.88 23.94
N ALA A 96 -17.77 34.02 22.93
CA ALA A 96 -18.59 34.24 21.74
C ALA A 96 -20.08 34.03 22.04
N ASP A 97 -20.92 34.95 21.59
CA ASP A 97 -22.37 34.97 21.86
C ASP A 97 -23.16 33.88 21.12
N CYS A 98 -22.62 33.34 20.02
CA CYS A 98 -23.32 32.38 19.18
C CYS A 98 -22.43 31.21 18.70
N ALA A 99 -23.04 30.21 18.09
CA ALA A 99 -22.38 28.99 17.65
C ALA A 99 -21.26 29.29 16.62
N ILE A 100 -21.43 30.24 15.71
CA ILE A 100 -20.46 30.52 14.64
C ILE A 100 -19.07 30.83 15.21
N GLY A 101 -18.97 31.82 16.12
CA GLY A 101 -17.68 32.16 16.73
C GLY A 101 -17.13 31.06 17.64
N ARG A 102 -18.01 30.43 18.40
CA ARG A 102 -17.65 29.38 19.36
C ARG A 102 -17.10 28.13 18.66
N ASP A 103 -17.78 27.65 17.62
CA ASP A 103 -17.43 26.40 16.94
C ASP A 103 -16.25 26.59 16.00
N ALA A 104 -16.09 27.78 15.37
CA ALA A 104 -14.90 28.16 14.64
C ALA A 104 -13.63 28.03 15.48
N ALA A 105 -13.64 28.66 16.67
CA ALA A 105 -12.50 28.61 17.58
C ALA A 105 -12.31 27.23 18.24
N ARG A 106 -13.40 26.48 18.47
CA ARG A 106 -13.34 25.13 19.02
C ARG A 106 -12.64 24.19 18.07
N LEU A 107 -12.95 24.21 16.76
CA LEU A 107 -12.29 23.33 15.79
C LEU A 107 -10.79 23.61 15.72
N VAL A 108 -10.36 24.87 15.82
CA VAL A 108 -8.93 25.22 15.91
C VAL A 108 -8.30 24.68 17.20
N LEU A 109 -8.98 24.83 18.32
CA LEU A 109 -8.50 24.33 19.61
C LEU A 109 -8.35 22.79 19.62
N ASP A 110 -9.37 22.09 19.10
CA ASP A 110 -9.37 20.63 18.97
C ASP A 110 -8.29 20.19 17.97
N GLY A 111 -8.08 20.95 16.89
CA GLY A 111 -7.01 20.74 15.92
C GLY A 111 -5.62 20.82 16.55
N VAL A 112 -5.34 21.88 17.32
CA VAL A 112 -4.04 22.04 18.02
C VAL A 112 -3.82 20.94 19.06
N GLN A 113 -4.86 20.53 19.78
CA GLN A 113 -4.76 19.49 20.81
C GLN A 113 -4.65 18.08 20.23
N GLY A 114 -5.39 17.79 19.16
CA GLY A 114 -5.43 16.46 18.54
C GLY A 114 -4.30 16.18 17.54
N PHE A 115 -3.74 17.22 16.93
CA PHE A 115 -2.74 17.14 15.86
C PHE A 115 -1.54 18.03 16.13
N ARG A 116 -1.12 18.15 17.38
CA ARG A 116 -0.03 19.04 17.80
C ARG A 116 1.25 18.84 17.00
N ASP A 117 1.59 17.58 16.72
CA ASP A 117 2.77 17.23 15.92
C ASP A 117 2.73 17.86 14.52
N ASP A 118 1.55 18.00 13.91
CA ASP A 118 1.40 18.62 12.60
C ASP A 118 1.71 20.13 12.68
N TYR A 119 1.25 20.83 13.72
CA TYR A 119 1.57 22.25 13.95
C TYR A 119 3.06 22.45 14.19
N GLU A 120 3.69 21.60 15.01
CA GLU A 120 5.13 21.67 15.31
C GLU A 120 5.99 21.40 14.06
N GLU A 121 5.61 20.44 13.21
CA GLU A 121 6.33 20.15 11.97
C GLU A 121 6.24 21.29 10.94
N HIS A 122 5.07 21.97 10.84
CA HIS A 122 4.96 23.17 10.03
C HIS A 122 5.92 24.27 10.49
N ILE A 123 6.03 24.47 11.80
CA ILE A 123 6.89 25.51 12.39
C ILE A 123 8.38 25.13 12.31
N LEU A 124 8.74 23.90 12.72
CA LEU A 124 10.14 23.52 12.88
C LEU A 124 10.81 23.08 11.58
N ARG A 125 10.05 22.52 10.66
CA ARG A 125 10.59 21.87 9.45
C ARG A 125 9.93 22.30 8.16
N HIS A 126 9.00 23.24 8.20
CA HIS A 126 8.26 23.78 7.05
C HIS A 126 7.63 22.68 6.19
N ARG A 127 7.04 21.67 6.84
CA ARG A 127 6.44 20.53 6.15
C ARG A 127 5.14 20.06 6.82
N CYS A 128 4.24 19.48 6.01
CA CYS A 128 2.98 18.93 6.47
C CYS A 128 3.11 17.43 6.74
N LEU A 129 2.78 16.96 7.96
CA LEU A 129 2.72 15.54 8.29
C LEU A 129 1.52 14.82 7.65
N GLY A 130 0.42 15.53 7.39
CA GLY A 130 -0.75 14.96 6.71
C GLY A 130 -0.37 14.30 5.40
N GLY A 131 0.44 14.97 4.57
CA GLY A 131 0.98 14.42 3.33
C GLY A 131 2.00 13.29 3.51
N MET A 132 2.51 13.06 4.72
CA MET A 132 3.47 12.00 5.04
C MET A 132 2.82 10.78 5.71
N ARG A 133 1.72 10.97 6.42
CA ARG A 133 0.94 9.88 7.06
C ARG A 133 0.14 9.07 6.04
N GLU A 134 -0.28 9.72 4.96
CA GLU A 134 -1.02 9.09 3.89
C GLU A 134 -0.08 8.68 2.74
N PRO A 135 -0.17 7.45 2.26
CA PRO A 135 0.69 6.99 1.20
C PRO A 135 0.44 7.80 -0.08
N VAL A 136 1.52 8.26 -0.72
CA VAL A 136 1.40 8.89 -2.04
C VAL A 136 0.74 7.92 -3.04
N PRO A 137 0.06 8.41 -4.10
CA PRO A 137 -0.74 7.56 -5.00
C PRO A 137 0.00 6.35 -5.55
N CYS A 138 1.29 6.45 -5.82
CA CYS A 138 2.10 5.33 -6.30
C CYS A 138 2.27 4.23 -5.23
N VAL A 139 2.38 4.59 -3.94
CA VAL A 139 2.44 3.64 -2.82
C VAL A 139 1.05 3.06 -2.54
N ALA A 140 0.02 3.91 -2.51
CA ALA A 140 -1.37 3.48 -2.26
C ALA A 140 -1.89 2.48 -3.31
N LEU A 141 -1.46 2.63 -4.57
CA LEU A 141 -1.83 1.70 -5.65
C LEU A 141 -0.92 0.47 -5.75
N CYS A 142 0.19 0.46 -5.04
CA CYS A 142 1.04 -0.73 -4.98
C CYS A 142 0.38 -1.79 -4.12
N PRO A 143 0.01 -3.00 -4.64
CA PRO A 143 -0.62 -4.03 -3.83
C PRO A 143 0.22 -4.47 -2.62
N ALA A 144 1.55 -4.31 -2.69
CA ALA A 144 2.47 -4.61 -1.60
C ALA A 144 2.83 -3.40 -0.72
N GLY A 145 2.29 -2.21 -1.01
CA GLY A 145 2.56 -0.99 -0.23
C GLY A 145 4.02 -0.54 -0.21
N VAL A 146 4.82 -0.91 -1.21
CA VAL A 146 6.27 -0.63 -1.23
C VAL A 146 6.53 0.88 -1.22
N ASP A 147 7.49 1.31 -0.40
CA ASP A 147 7.95 2.72 -0.37
C ASP A 147 8.66 3.09 -1.68
N ILE A 148 7.84 3.48 -2.68
CA ILE A 148 8.31 3.84 -4.01
C ILE A 148 9.16 5.11 -3.99
N PRO A 149 8.77 6.22 -3.37
CA PRO A 149 9.62 7.41 -3.29
C PRO A 149 10.97 7.13 -2.65
N GLY A 150 10.98 6.34 -1.57
CA GLY A 150 12.20 6.00 -0.84
C GLY A 150 13.21 5.27 -1.73
N TYR A 151 12.82 4.19 -2.41
CA TYR A 151 13.78 3.48 -3.24
C TYR A 151 14.17 4.27 -4.51
N LEU A 152 13.31 5.13 -5.05
CA LEU A 152 13.68 6.00 -6.18
C LEU A 152 14.76 7.02 -5.78
N VAL A 153 14.68 7.57 -4.57
CA VAL A 153 15.73 8.44 -4.03
C VAL A 153 17.05 7.67 -3.88
N LEU A 154 17.02 6.45 -3.36
CA LEU A 154 18.21 5.61 -3.24
C LEU A 154 18.84 5.31 -4.60
N ILE A 155 18.03 5.03 -5.62
CA ILE A 155 18.48 4.83 -7.02
C ILE A 155 19.16 6.11 -7.55
N LYS A 156 18.57 7.30 -7.31
CA LYS A 156 19.15 8.59 -7.72
C LYS A 156 20.58 8.77 -7.20
N TYR A 157 20.85 8.28 -5.99
CA TYR A 157 22.17 8.37 -5.37
C TYR A 157 23.06 7.15 -5.65
N GLY A 158 22.70 6.26 -6.56
CA GLY A 158 23.47 5.06 -6.93
C GLY A 158 23.48 3.97 -5.85
N ARG A 159 22.60 4.07 -4.82
CA ARG A 159 22.51 3.14 -3.70
C ARG A 159 21.57 1.98 -4.02
N TYR A 160 21.89 1.20 -5.07
CA TYR A 160 20.98 0.16 -5.60
C TYR A 160 20.74 -0.98 -4.61
N ALA A 161 21.75 -1.42 -3.88
CA ALA A 161 21.60 -2.46 -2.86
C ALA A 161 20.64 -2.04 -1.73
N ASP A 162 20.70 -0.75 -1.31
CA ASP A 162 19.80 -0.22 -0.31
C ASP A 162 18.37 -0.06 -0.85
N ALA A 163 18.23 0.30 -2.13
CA ALA A 163 16.93 0.34 -2.80
C ALA A 163 16.27 -1.05 -2.82
N VAL A 164 17.01 -2.10 -3.17
CA VAL A 164 16.52 -3.49 -3.14
C VAL A 164 16.17 -3.92 -1.71
N ARG A 165 16.99 -3.56 -0.72
CA ARG A 165 16.71 -3.85 0.70
C ARG A 165 15.42 -3.18 1.16
N LEU A 166 15.20 -1.91 0.77
CA LEU A 166 13.96 -1.18 1.09
C LEU A 166 12.74 -1.83 0.45
N ILE A 167 12.84 -2.27 -0.82
CA ILE A 167 11.76 -2.98 -1.50
C ILE A 167 11.45 -4.31 -0.79
N ARG A 168 12.47 -5.09 -0.38
CA ARG A 168 12.30 -6.38 0.30
C ARG A 168 11.59 -6.30 1.65
N LYS A 169 11.57 -5.14 2.27
CA LYS A 169 10.82 -4.93 3.51
C LYS A 169 9.33 -5.27 3.33
N ASP A 170 8.74 -4.90 2.20
CA ASP A 170 7.31 -5.06 1.93
C ASP A 170 7.03 -6.06 0.79
N ASN A 171 8.03 -6.37 -0.04
CA ASN A 171 7.94 -7.29 -1.17
C ASN A 171 9.22 -8.12 -1.30
N PRO A 172 9.21 -9.41 -0.95
CA PRO A 172 10.39 -10.26 -0.97
C PRO A 172 10.87 -10.62 -2.39
N PHE A 173 10.06 -10.33 -3.43
CA PHE A 173 10.35 -10.60 -4.84
C PHE A 173 10.61 -9.33 -5.65
N PRO A 174 11.61 -8.48 -5.32
CA PRO A 174 11.92 -7.28 -6.08
C PRO A 174 12.26 -7.57 -7.54
N SER A 175 13.03 -8.64 -7.83
CA SER A 175 13.45 -8.98 -9.19
C SER A 175 12.26 -9.46 -10.02
N ALA A 176 11.48 -10.43 -9.54
CA ALA A 176 10.27 -10.88 -10.26
C ALA A 176 9.35 -9.71 -10.58
N CYS A 177 9.04 -8.85 -9.58
CA CYS A 177 8.21 -7.67 -9.78
C CYS A 177 8.83 -6.62 -10.73
N ALA A 178 10.17 -6.52 -10.80
CA ALA A 178 10.82 -5.63 -11.74
C ALA A 178 10.62 -6.06 -13.20
N TYR A 179 10.53 -7.36 -13.43
CA TYR A 179 10.36 -7.94 -14.76
C TYR A 179 8.89 -7.98 -15.23
N ILE A 180 7.93 -8.31 -14.35
CA ILE A 180 6.57 -8.70 -14.76
C ILE A 180 5.43 -7.87 -14.14
N CYS A 181 5.70 -6.93 -13.22
CA CYS A 181 4.66 -6.13 -12.59
C CYS A 181 3.91 -5.27 -13.62
N GLU A 182 2.59 -5.21 -13.51
CA GLU A 182 1.72 -4.35 -14.35
C GLU A 182 1.82 -2.84 -13.97
N HIS A 183 2.65 -2.49 -13.00
CA HIS A 183 3.01 -1.13 -12.55
C HIS A 183 1.82 -0.15 -12.39
N PRO A 184 0.75 -0.48 -11.66
CA PRO A 184 -0.39 0.41 -11.46
C PRO A 184 0.01 1.76 -10.82
N CYS A 185 1.15 1.79 -10.12
CA CYS A 185 1.72 3.00 -9.55
C CYS A 185 2.03 4.09 -10.58
N GLU A 186 2.36 3.74 -11.83
CA GLU A 186 2.65 4.69 -12.90
C GLU A 186 1.37 5.34 -13.44
N ALA A 187 0.25 4.63 -13.46
CA ALA A 187 -1.03 5.14 -13.96
C ALA A 187 -1.56 6.34 -13.13
N ARG A 188 -1.22 6.41 -11.85
CA ARG A 188 -1.59 7.49 -10.94
C ARG A 188 -0.40 8.32 -10.47
N CYS A 189 0.70 8.28 -11.22
CA CYS A 189 1.84 9.13 -10.93
C CYS A 189 1.45 10.61 -11.05
N ARG A 190 1.78 11.42 -10.04
CA ARG A 190 1.48 12.86 -10.06
C ARG A 190 2.19 13.60 -11.20
N ARG A 191 3.31 13.06 -11.71
CA ARG A 191 4.01 13.61 -12.88
C ARG A 191 3.13 13.62 -14.14
N ASN A 192 2.16 12.70 -14.27
CA ASN A 192 1.20 12.70 -15.36
C ASN A 192 0.39 14.01 -15.50
N MET A 193 0.38 14.84 -14.42
CA MET A 193 -0.28 16.15 -14.45
C MET A 193 0.60 17.24 -15.09
N ILE A 194 1.88 17.00 -15.29
CA ILE A 194 2.88 17.97 -15.78
C ILE A 194 3.47 17.49 -17.11
N ASP A 195 3.90 16.22 -17.15
CA ASP A 195 4.51 15.57 -18.29
C ASP A 195 4.18 14.07 -18.28
N ASP A 196 5.16 13.17 -18.26
CA ASP A 196 4.98 11.72 -18.24
C ASP A 196 5.22 11.12 -16.85
N ALA A 197 4.60 9.96 -16.59
CA ALA A 197 4.85 9.20 -15.37
C ALA A 197 6.34 8.89 -15.19
N VAL A 198 6.81 8.88 -13.95
CA VAL A 198 8.12 8.31 -13.61
C VAL A 198 8.11 6.84 -14.02
N ASN A 199 9.12 6.38 -14.77
CA ASN A 199 9.27 4.97 -15.14
C ASN A 199 9.70 4.14 -13.91
N ILE A 200 8.75 3.93 -13.01
CA ILE A 200 8.96 3.33 -11.68
C ILE A 200 9.43 1.87 -11.80
N ARG A 201 8.78 1.09 -12.68
CA ARG A 201 9.16 -0.30 -12.93
C ARG A 201 10.53 -0.40 -13.59
N GLY A 202 10.80 0.43 -14.57
CA GLY A 202 12.11 0.46 -15.25
C GLY A 202 13.25 0.82 -14.28
N LEU A 203 13.04 1.80 -13.42
CA LEU A 203 14.02 2.17 -12.37
C LEU A 203 14.21 1.04 -11.35
N LYS A 204 13.12 0.37 -10.93
CA LYS A 204 13.21 -0.83 -10.08
C LYS A 204 14.04 -1.92 -10.77
N ARG A 205 13.79 -2.18 -12.07
CA ARG A 205 14.55 -3.13 -12.86
C ARG A 205 16.04 -2.76 -12.89
N TYR A 206 16.35 -1.51 -13.16
CA TYR A 206 17.72 -1.04 -13.16
C TYR A 206 18.41 -1.26 -11.81
N ALA A 207 17.67 -1.00 -10.70
CA ALA A 207 18.22 -1.21 -9.37
C ALA A 207 18.53 -2.69 -9.08
N VAL A 208 17.62 -3.62 -9.39
CA VAL A 208 17.86 -5.06 -9.14
C VAL A 208 18.98 -5.63 -10.02
N ASP A 209 19.09 -5.15 -11.27
CA ASP A 209 20.13 -5.60 -12.19
C ASP A 209 21.54 -5.08 -11.78
N ASN A 210 21.63 -3.97 -11.01
CA ASN A 210 22.89 -3.35 -10.60
C ASN A 210 23.18 -3.42 -9.09
N ALA A 211 22.31 -4.03 -8.29
CA ALA A 211 22.47 -4.08 -6.82
C ALA A 211 23.59 -5.02 -6.35
N GLY A 212 24.00 -5.98 -7.19
CA GLY A 212 24.92 -7.02 -6.78
C GLY A 212 24.32 -7.97 -5.75
N TYR A 213 25.11 -8.40 -4.79
CA TYR A 213 24.64 -9.20 -3.66
C TYR A 213 24.02 -8.29 -2.58
N VAL A 214 22.79 -8.58 -2.21
CA VAL A 214 22.09 -7.88 -1.14
C VAL A 214 21.85 -8.84 0.02
N PRO A 215 22.54 -8.67 1.16
CA PRO A 215 22.41 -9.57 2.29
C PRO A 215 20.98 -9.53 2.84
N GLN A 216 20.52 -10.70 3.33
CA GLN A 216 19.26 -10.82 4.02
C GLN A 216 19.32 -10.14 5.41
N PRO A 217 18.21 -9.61 5.92
CA PRO A 217 18.15 -9.15 7.30
C PRO A 217 18.36 -10.33 8.27
N GLY A 218 18.87 -10.06 9.46
CA GLY A 218 18.96 -11.05 10.53
C GLY A 218 17.58 -11.54 10.96
N CYS A 219 17.46 -12.81 11.27
CA CYS A 219 16.25 -13.35 11.87
C CYS A 219 16.17 -12.98 13.36
N ALA A 220 14.94 -12.83 13.87
CA ALA A 220 14.69 -12.71 15.29
C ALA A 220 15.09 -14.01 16.05
N GLU A 221 15.19 -13.92 17.39
CA GLU A 221 15.45 -15.07 18.24
C GLU A 221 14.41 -16.18 18.02
N PRO A 222 14.85 -17.46 18.05
CA PRO A 222 13.96 -18.58 17.80
C PRO A 222 12.76 -18.62 18.76
N THR A 223 11.56 -18.63 18.20
CA THR A 223 10.32 -18.70 18.99
C THR A 223 9.98 -20.09 19.49
N GLY A 224 10.67 -21.13 19.00
CA GLY A 224 10.33 -22.53 19.23
C GLY A 224 9.08 -23.01 18.48
N LYS A 225 8.41 -22.15 17.71
CA LYS A 225 7.22 -22.47 16.93
C LYS A 225 7.57 -22.97 15.54
N LYS A 226 6.83 -24.00 15.08
CA LYS A 226 6.96 -24.63 13.77
C LYS A 226 5.77 -24.28 12.89
N VAL A 227 6.02 -23.83 11.67
CA VAL A 227 4.97 -23.48 10.71
C VAL A 227 5.15 -24.29 9.44
N ALA A 228 4.09 -24.98 9.01
CA ALA A 228 4.00 -25.63 7.71
C ALA A 228 3.38 -24.68 6.69
N VAL A 229 4.02 -24.51 5.53
CA VAL A 229 3.50 -23.74 4.40
C VAL A 229 3.22 -24.71 3.26
N ILE A 230 1.98 -24.79 2.81
CA ILE A 230 1.55 -25.67 1.71
C ILE A 230 1.52 -24.85 0.43
N GLY A 231 2.48 -25.10 -0.46
CA GLY A 231 2.67 -24.42 -1.74
C GLY A 231 3.89 -23.51 -1.75
N GLY A 232 4.79 -23.75 -2.67
CA GLY A 232 6.05 -23.03 -2.90
C GLY A 232 5.95 -21.96 -4.01
N GLY A 233 4.76 -21.40 -4.20
CA GLY A 233 4.53 -20.24 -5.06
C GLY A 233 4.88 -18.91 -4.37
N PRO A 234 4.71 -17.76 -5.05
CA PRO A 234 5.09 -16.45 -4.49
C PRO A 234 4.42 -16.15 -3.16
N GLY A 235 3.14 -16.52 -2.98
CA GLY A 235 2.43 -16.32 -1.72
C GLY A 235 3.01 -17.15 -0.57
N GLY A 236 3.28 -18.46 -0.82
CA GLY A 236 3.86 -19.34 0.19
C GLY A 236 5.29 -18.99 0.56
N ILE A 237 6.12 -18.67 -0.43
CA ILE A 237 7.50 -18.22 -0.20
C ILE A 237 7.52 -16.89 0.56
N SER A 238 6.65 -15.94 0.23
CA SER A 238 6.57 -14.66 0.96
C SER A 238 6.20 -14.87 2.42
N ALA A 239 5.17 -15.69 2.69
CA ALA A 239 4.77 -16.03 4.05
C ALA A 239 5.91 -16.73 4.82
N ALA A 240 6.54 -17.72 4.18
CA ALA A 240 7.66 -18.45 4.79
C ALA A 240 8.84 -17.53 5.12
N TYR A 241 9.17 -16.59 4.22
CA TYR A 241 10.26 -15.66 4.42
C TYR A 241 10.02 -14.76 5.64
N TYR A 242 8.88 -14.09 5.73
CA TYR A 242 8.61 -13.21 6.86
C TYR A 242 8.44 -13.98 8.18
N LEU A 243 7.84 -15.16 8.15
CA LEU A 243 7.75 -16.02 9.34
C LEU A 243 9.13 -16.49 9.83
N ALA A 244 10.04 -16.82 8.92
CA ALA A 244 11.42 -17.17 9.28
C ALA A 244 12.17 -15.97 9.86
N LEU A 245 12.01 -14.78 9.30
CA LEU A 245 12.56 -13.53 9.88
C LEU A 245 12.03 -13.25 11.29
N MET A 246 10.80 -13.66 11.59
CA MET A 246 10.21 -13.55 12.94
C MET A 246 10.70 -14.64 13.91
N GLY A 247 11.64 -15.50 13.50
CA GLY A 247 12.25 -16.54 14.34
C GLY A 247 11.46 -17.85 14.41
N HIS A 248 10.46 -18.05 13.52
CA HIS A 248 9.74 -19.33 13.44
C HIS A 248 10.50 -20.35 12.58
N ALA A 249 10.42 -21.64 12.96
CA ALA A 249 10.91 -22.73 12.13
C ALA A 249 9.90 -23.04 11.02
N VAL A 250 10.24 -22.73 9.76
CA VAL A 250 9.31 -22.82 8.63
C VAL A 250 9.69 -23.98 7.71
N THR A 251 8.70 -24.78 7.30
CA THR A 251 8.85 -25.81 6.28
C THR A 251 7.84 -25.58 5.15
N ILE A 252 8.32 -25.44 3.92
CA ILE A 252 7.50 -25.39 2.71
C ILE A 252 7.33 -26.80 2.16
N PHE A 253 6.09 -27.17 1.87
CA PHE A 253 5.70 -28.39 1.16
C PHE A 253 5.24 -28.00 -0.24
N GLU A 254 5.95 -28.43 -1.27
CA GLU A 254 5.67 -28.13 -2.68
C GLU A 254 5.45 -29.40 -3.48
N SER A 255 4.34 -29.48 -4.21
CA SER A 255 3.97 -30.64 -5.03
C SER A 255 4.84 -30.80 -6.28
N LYS A 256 5.43 -29.71 -6.76
CA LYS A 256 6.27 -29.70 -7.97
C LYS A 256 7.75 -29.95 -7.64
N LYS A 257 8.55 -30.20 -8.70
CA LYS A 257 9.99 -30.41 -8.60
C LYS A 257 10.74 -29.16 -8.14
N LYS A 258 10.23 -27.97 -8.51
CA LYS A 258 10.91 -26.68 -8.27
C LYS A 258 9.95 -25.68 -7.62
N LEU A 259 10.50 -24.79 -6.79
CA LEU A 259 9.78 -23.67 -6.23
C LEU A 259 9.48 -22.59 -7.30
N GLY A 260 8.55 -21.70 -7.00
CA GLY A 260 8.22 -20.52 -7.79
C GLY A 260 6.74 -20.45 -8.21
N GLY A 261 5.98 -21.55 -8.13
CA GLY A 261 4.56 -21.55 -8.50
C GLY A 261 4.33 -20.92 -9.87
N MET A 262 3.34 -20.04 -10.02
CA MET A 262 3.01 -19.40 -11.31
C MET A 262 4.12 -18.49 -11.87
N LEU A 263 5.08 -18.03 -11.06
CA LEU A 263 6.25 -17.31 -11.57
C LEU A 263 7.12 -18.22 -12.48
N ARG A 264 7.14 -19.52 -12.21
CA ARG A 264 7.86 -20.54 -12.99
C ARG A 264 6.97 -21.25 -14.00
N TYR A 265 5.80 -21.70 -13.53
CA TYR A 265 4.92 -22.62 -14.22
C TYR A 265 3.83 -21.93 -15.06
N GLY A 266 3.73 -20.60 -14.98
CA GLY A 266 2.77 -19.81 -15.73
C GLY A 266 3.40 -18.68 -16.56
N ILE A 267 4.61 -18.23 -16.20
CA ILE A 267 5.29 -17.12 -16.88
C ILE A 267 6.46 -17.67 -17.70
N PRO A 268 6.53 -17.42 -19.02
CA PRO A 268 7.63 -17.88 -19.86
C PRO A 268 8.98 -17.27 -19.48
N SER A 269 10.06 -18.00 -19.77
CA SER A 269 11.44 -17.60 -19.47
C SER A 269 11.88 -16.32 -20.18
N TYR A 270 11.31 -16.00 -21.33
CA TYR A 270 11.63 -14.76 -22.05
C TYR A 270 11.04 -13.51 -21.35
N ARG A 271 10.01 -13.65 -20.50
CA ARG A 271 9.49 -12.57 -19.66
C ARG A 271 10.16 -12.53 -18.30
N LEU A 272 10.36 -13.68 -17.66
CA LEU A 272 11.04 -13.84 -16.39
C LEU A 272 12.11 -14.92 -16.51
N PRO A 273 13.39 -14.55 -16.76
CA PRO A 273 14.49 -15.50 -16.89
C PRO A 273 14.61 -16.40 -15.69
N ARG A 274 14.78 -17.70 -15.90
CA ARG A 274 14.83 -18.72 -14.85
C ARG A 274 15.97 -18.47 -13.87
N GLU A 275 17.11 -18.06 -14.37
CA GLU A 275 18.30 -17.74 -13.56
C GLU A 275 18.01 -16.63 -12.52
N ILE A 276 17.27 -15.59 -12.94
CA ILE A 276 16.89 -14.49 -12.06
C ILE A 276 15.92 -14.98 -10.97
N LEU A 277 14.91 -15.77 -11.37
CA LEU A 277 13.95 -16.34 -10.43
C LEU A 277 14.63 -17.31 -9.45
N ASP A 278 15.49 -18.20 -9.93
CA ASP A 278 16.20 -19.19 -9.11
C ASP A 278 17.13 -18.52 -8.11
N LYS A 279 17.86 -17.49 -8.54
CA LYS A 279 18.70 -16.68 -7.66
C LYS A 279 17.89 -16.02 -6.56
N GLU A 280 16.78 -15.37 -6.90
CA GLU A 280 15.90 -14.68 -5.95
C GLU A 280 15.30 -15.66 -4.94
N ILE A 281 14.81 -16.83 -5.39
CA ILE A 281 14.28 -17.86 -4.52
C ILE A 281 15.39 -18.41 -3.59
N ALA A 282 16.58 -18.68 -4.11
CA ALA A 282 17.69 -19.17 -3.29
C ALA A 282 18.09 -18.16 -2.20
N GLU A 283 18.12 -16.86 -2.53
CA GLU A 283 18.35 -15.80 -1.56
C GLU A 283 17.27 -15.77 -0.47
N LEU A 284 16.00 -15.96 -0.82
CA LEU A 284 14.91 -16.00 0.17
C LEU A 284 14.95 -17.25 1.05
N MET A 285 15.37 -18.40 0.49
CA MET A 285 15.51 -19.64 1.28
C MET A 285 16.70 -19.59 2.24
N SER A 286 17.68 -18.73 2.01
CA SER A 286 18.89 -18.62 2.83
C SER A 286 18.66 -18.17 4.28
N VAL A 287 17.46 -17.68 4.61
CA VAL A 287 17.08 -17.34 5.99
C VAL A 287 16.74 -18.56 6.86
N GLY A 288 16.97 -19.77 6.38
CA GLY A 288 16.80 -21.01 7.15
C GLY A 288 15.47 -21.72 6.93
N ILE A 289 14.80 -21.49 5.81
CA ILE A 289 13.56 -22.18 5.45
C ILE A 289 13.85 -23.59 4.95
N THR A 290 13.17 -24.59 5.51
CA THR A 290 13.23 -25.98 5.03
C THR A 290 12.27 -26.16 3.86
N VAL A 291 12.71 -26.84 2.80
CA VAL A 291 11.88 -27.09 1.61
C VAL A 291 11.75 -28.60 1.36
N LYS A 292 10.52 -29.06 1.12
CA LYS A 292 10.18 -30.41 0.70
C LYS A 292 9.41 -30.32 -0.62
N THR A 293 10.13 -30.53 -1.72
CA THR A 293 9.55 -30.62 -3.07
C THR A 293 8.95 -32.01 -3.32
N GLU A 294 8.21 -32.17 -4.43
CA GLU A 294 7.55 -33.42 -4.82
C GLU A 294 6.69 -34.03 -3.69
N THR A 295 6.13 -33.14 -2.84
CA THR A 295 5.33 -33.53 -1.69
C THR A 295 3.92 -33.01 -1.84
N HIS A 296 2.98 -33.90 -2.15
CA HIS A 296 1.56 -33.57 -2.34
C HIS A 296 0.81 -33.68 -1.01
N VAL A 297 0.54 -32.54 -0.38
CA VAL A 297 -0.24 -32.51 0.87
C VAL A 297 -1.71 -32.82 0.59
N GLY A 298 -2.26 -33.72 1.40
CA GLY A 298 -3.62 -34.24 1.24
C GLY A 298 -3.62 -35.77 1.12
N GLU A 299 -2.57 -36.33 0.55
CA GLU A 299 -2.33 -37.78 0.46
C GLU A 299 -1.29 -38.19 1.51
N ASN A 300 -0.04 -37.78 1.36
CA ASN A 300 1.04 -38.05 2.30
C ASN A 300 2.07 -36.90 2.22
N PRO A 301 2.16 -36.03 3.28
CA PRO A 301 1.36 -36.03 4.50
C PRO A 301 -0.08 -35.51 4.29
N SER A 302 -0.99 -35.94 5.18
CA SER A 302 -2.32 -35.32 5.28
C SER A 302 -2.26 -34.01 6.04
N ILE A 303 -3.28 -33.14 5.89
CA ILE A 303 -3.41 -31.92 6.69
C ILE A 303 -3.50 -32.23 8.19
N ILE A 304 -4.10 -33.37 8.54
CA ILE A 304 -4.23 -33.82 9.94
C ILE A 304 -2.84 -34.15 10.52
N ASP A 305 -1.97 -34.77 9.74
CA ASP A 305 -0.61 -35.07 10.19
C ASP A 305 0.22 -33.80 10.36
N LEU A 306 0.11 -32.84 9.43
CA LEU A 306 0.76 -31.54 9.57
C LEU A 306 0.30 -30.80 10.84
N LYS A 307 -0.98 -30.89 11.21
CA LYS A 307 -1.50 -30.28 12.45
C LYS A 307 -0.96 -30.93 13.73
N LYS A 308 -0.43 -32.15 13.68
CA LYS A 308 0.22 -32.78 14.83
C LYS A 308 1.67 -32.34 15.00
N ASP A 309 2.36 -32.13 13.87
CA ASP A 309 3.80 -31.85 13.83
C ASP A 309 4.15 -30.37 13.84
N PHE A 310 3.20 -29.50 13.51
CA PHE A 310 3.37 -28.05 13.37
C PHE A 310 2.36 -27.28 14.23
N ASP A 311 2.79 -26.14 14.77
CA ASP A 311 1.94 -25.23 15.55
C ASP A 311 0.91 -24.51 14.68
N ALA A 312 1.24 -24.24 13.40
CA ALA A 312 0.36 -23.61 12.43
C ALA A 312 0.58 -24.16 11.02
N VAL A 313 -0.48 -24.10 10.21
CA VAL A 313 -0.46 -24.48 8.80
C VAL A 313 -0.97 -23.32 7.96
N TYR A 314 -0.14 -22.86 7.01
CA TYR A 314 -0.49 -21.80 6.05
C TYR A 314 -0.74 -22.42 4.67
N ILE A 315 -1.92 -22.19 4.09
CA ILE A 315 -2.32 -22.76 2.80
C ILE A 315 -2.12 -21.72 1.69
N ALA A 316 -1.24 -22.02 0.72
CA ALA A 316 -0.87 -21.15 -0.40
C ALA A 316 -0.80 -21.92 -1.73
N ILE A 317 -1.77 -22.80 -1.97
CA ILE A 317 -1.80 -23.73 -3.10
C ILE A 317 -2.02 -23.05 -4.48
N GLY A 318 -2.47 -21.81 -4.51
CA GLY A 318 -2.72 -21.03 -5.73
C GLY A 318 -3.87 -21.59 -6.57
N ALA A 319 -3.95 -21.14 -7.84
CA ALA A 319 -4.89 -21.63 -8.86
C ALA A 319 -4.15 -22.51 -9.87
N GLN A 320 -4.49 -23.80 -9.92
CA GLN A 320 -3.74 -24.80 -10.67
C GLN A 320 -4.44 -25.29 -11.94
N THR A 321 -5.70 -24.91 -12.13
CA THR A 321 -6.53 -25.35 -13.27
C THR A 321 -7.01 -24.17 -14.09
N ASP A 322 -7.13 -24.35 -15.39
CA ASP A 322 -7.77 -23.42 -16.29
C ASP A 322 -9.29 -23.53 -16.25
N LYS A 323 -9.94 -22.55 -16.84
CA LYS A 323 -11.39 -22.61 -17.09
C LYS A 323 -11.63 -23.21 -18.45
N LYS A 324 -12.48 -24.25 -18.52
CA LYS A 324 -12.98 -24.77 -19.78
C LYS A 324 -13.88 -23.75 -20.46
N ILE A 325 -13.85 -23.72 -21.78
CA ILE A 325 -14.66 -22.83 -22.63
C ILE A 325 -16.11 -23.35 -22.69
N GLY A 326 -16.28 -24.66 -22.59
CA GLY A 326 -17.59 -25.34 -22.63
C GLY A 326 -18.16 -25.47 -24.04
N ILE A 327 -17.29 -25.64 -25.04
CA ILE A 327 -17.71 -25.87 -26.43
C ILE A 327 -17.52 -27.34 -26.87
N GLU A 328 -18.29 -27.77 -27.84
CA GLU A 328 -18.14 -29.10 -28.40
C GLU A 328 -16.75 -29.29 -29.04
N GLY A 329 -16.09 -30.39 -28.73
CA GLY A 329 -14.75 -30.70 -29.21
C GLY A 329 -13.62 -30.20 -28.30
N GLU A 330 -13.92 -29.56 -27.18
CA GLU A 330 -12.89 -29.06 -26.23
C GLU A 330 -11.99 -30.17 -25.67
N ASP A 331 -12.50 -31.39 -25.55
CA ASP A 331 -11.76 -32.58 -25.08
C ASP A 331 -11.19 -33.42 -26.26
N ALA A 332 -11.20 -32.90 -27.50
CA ALA A 332 -10.70 -33.63 -28.67
C ALA A 332 -9.16 -33.78 -28.60
N LYS A 333 -8.67 -34.84 -29.23
CA LYS A 333 -7.22 -35.09 -29.33
C LYS A 333 -6.55 -33.95 -30.10
N GLY A 334 -5.55 -33.32 -29.46
CA GLY A 334 -4.82 -32.18 -30.00
C GLY A 334 -5.25 -30.83 -29.41
N VAL A 335 -6.33 -30.80 -28.62
CA VAL A 335 -6.65 -29.64 -27.79
C VAL A 335 -5.82 -29.71 -26.51
N VAL A 336 -5.08 -28.64 -26.25
CA VAL A 336 -4.13 -28.57 -25.12
C VAL A 336 -4.46 -27.37 -24.23
N SER A 337 -4.51 -27.60 -22.93
CA SER A 337 -4.60 -26.52 -21.96
C SER A 337 -3.33 -25.67 -21.96
N ALA A 338 -3.49 -24.35 -22.07
CA ALA A 338 -2.38 -23.41 -21.96
C ALA A 338 -1.65 -23.53 -20.63
N VAL A 339 -2.39 -23.75 -19.53
CA VAL A 339 -1.84 -23.89 -18.18
C VAL A 339 -1.01 -25.18 -18.06
N GLU A 340 -1.48 -26.30 -18.64
CA GLU A 340 -0.75 -27.56 -18.64
C GLU A 340 0.52 -27.48 -19.49
N MET A 341 0.43 -26.84 -20.66
CA MET A 341 1.59 -26.65 -21.53
C MET A 341 2.67 -25.80 -20.83
N LEU A 342 2.29 -24.65 -20.27
CA LEU A 342 3.24 -23.77 -19.57
C LEU A 342 3.83 -24.46 -18.32
N ARG A 343 3.06 -25.35 -17.69
CA ARG A 343 3.53 -26.14 -16.55
C ARG A 343 4.62 -27.13 -16.99
N GLY A 344 4.43 -27.86 -18.08
CA GLY A 344 5.45 -28.73 -18.67
C GLY A 344 6.73 -27.96 -19.01
N ILE A 345 6.59 -26.79 -19.63
CA ILE A 345 7.71 -25.89 -19.91
C ILE A 345 8.43 -25.46 -18.63
N GLY A 346 7.69 -25.25 -17.53
CA GLY A 346 8.25 -24.93 -16.22
C GLY A 346 9.11 -26.05 -15.61
N ASP A 347 8.83 -27.30 -15.98
CA ASP A 347 9.60 -28.51 -15.65
C ASP A 347 10.64 -28.88 -16.71
N ASP A 348 10.94 -27.97 -17.66
CA ASP A 348 11.86 -28.12 -18.80
C ASP A 348 11.37 -29.14 -19.87
N GLU A 349 10.05 -29.41 -19.89
CA GLU A 349 9.42 -30.29 -20.88
C GLU A 349 8.84 -29.42 -22.04
N MET A 350 9.65 -29.16 -23.06
CA MET A 350 9.24 -28.35 -24.19
C MET A 350 8.38 -29.16 -25.18
N PRO A 351 7.16 -28.65 -25.53
CA PRO A 351 6.33 -29.31 -26.52
C PRO A 351 6.96 -29.18 -27.93
N ASP A 352 6.82 -30.24 -28.75
CA ASP A 352 7.25 -30.22 -30.16
C ASP A 352 6.05 -29.93 -31.07
N PHE A 353 6.02 -28.71 -31.63
CA PHE A 353 5.02 -28.27 -32.59
C PHE A 353 5.56 -28.11 -34.00
N LYS A 354 6.75 -28.61 -34.28
CA LYS A 354 7.40 -28.48 -35.60
C LYS A 354 6.53 -29.06 -36.71
N GLY A 355 6.20 -28.24 -37.70
CA GLY A 355 5.40 -28.62 -38.86
C GLY A 355 3.90 -28.77 -38.57
N LYS A 356 3.42 -28.25 -37.44
CA LYS A 356 1.99 -28.23 -37.10
C LYS A 356 1.42 -26.82 -37.24
N ASP A 357 0.16 -26.75 -37.68
CA ASP A 357 -0.62 -25.54 -37.65
C ASP A 357 -1.28 -25.47 -36.26
N ILE A 358 -1.11 -24.33 -35.56
CA ILE A 358 -1.59 -24.13 -34.19
C ILE A 358 -2.58 -22.97 -34.17
N ILE A 359 -3.72 -23.21 -33.53
CA ILE A 359 -4.72 -22.18 -33.23
C ILE A 359 -4.69 -21.91 -31.74
N VAL A 360 -4.49 -20.65 -31.36
CA VAL A 360 -4.59 -20.20 -29.96
C VAL A 360 -5.90 -19.48 -29.77
N ILE A 361 -6.73 -19.98 -28.84
CA ILE A 361 -8.03 -19.39 -28.52
C ILE A 361 -7.88 -18.46 -27.31
N GLY A 362 -8.10 -17.16 -27.54
CA GLY A 362 -8.01 -16.09 -26.55
C GLY A 362 -7.06 -14.97 -26.98
N GLY A 363 -7.16 -13.81 -26.32
CA GLY A 363 -6.34 -12.62 -26.59
C GLY A 363 -5.71 -12.02 -25.32
N GLY A 364 -5.79 -12.73 -24.18
CA GLY A 364 -5.16 -12.30 -22.93
C GLY A 364 -3.65 -12.62 -22.86
N ASN A 365 -3.01 -12.18 -21.78
CA ASN A 365 -1.57 -12.37 -21.59
C ASN A 365 -1.11 -13.83 -21.74
N VAL A 366 -1.87 -14.78 -21.20
CA VAL A 366 -1.55 -16.22 -21.30
C VAL A 366 -1.58 -16.71 -22.75
N ALA A 367 -2.57 -16.28 -23.54
CA ALA A 367 -2.68 -16.65 -24.95
C ALA A 367 -1.50 -16.09 -25.76
N MET A 368 -1.09 -14.85 -25.47
CA MET A 368 0.08 -14.24 -26.11
C MET A 368 1.39 -14.94 -25.72
N ASP A 369 1.50 -15.33 -24.43
CA ASP A 369 2.66 -16.05 -23.92
C ASP A 369 2.79 -17.45 -24.54
N VAL A 370 1.67 -18.13 -24.80
CA VAL A 370 1.64 -19.45 -25.42
C VAL A 370 1.89 -19.40 -26.94
N ALA A 371 1.43 -18.33 -27.60
CA ALA A 371 1.61 -18.15 -29.05
C ALA A 371 3.04 -17.80 -29.45
N ARG A 372 3.82 -17.25 -28.53
CA ARG A 372 5.20 -16.80 -28.75
C ARG A 372 6.22 -17.88 -28.43
#